data_33d48280a41e06c19adc50a87ffcda21
#
_entry.id   33d48280a41e06c19adc50a87ffcda21
#
_cell.length_a   1.000
_cell.length_b   1.000
_cell.length_c   1.000
_cell.angle_alpha   90.00
_cell.angle_beta   90.00
_cell.angle_gamma   90.00
#
_symmetry.space_group_name_H-M   'P 1'
#
loop_
_entity.id
_entity.type
_entity.pdbx_description
1 polymer ?
#
loop_
_entity_poly.entity_id
_entity_poly.type
_entity_poly.pdbx_seq_one_letter_code
_entity_poly.pdbx_strand_id
1 'polypeptide(L)'
;MRRVIMMMLALAAVMPLAAQSWLGGDISMMSANARNGVIYKDSCGVTVDPYDLFSEQGWNMMRVRLFVDPRNAPGAHHDEGVCQDLDYVTDLCKTIRARGFEVMLDFHYSDTWADPAKQFTPKRWEGLNARALADSIYRYTRRCLLVLKAAGVVPAMIQVGNEITFGMDWPVGRVDPMDDANWGVFTSLLKAGCKACREVCPDAGIIIHTEKAGQWPMTRNYYDRLEQAGLDYDIIGLSYYPMWHGTIPNLGATLDSLAVRFPGKPVMIVEAAYYYQHDGVNRGEEDFSQCLPGTIEGQREFTARLVQELNRHNNVTGLFWWFPEENNYGTPWQGRFGLNRGLFNSANGQALPALYEMAKFKR
;
A
#
# COMPACT_ATOMS: atom_id res chain seq x y z
N MET A 1 23.67 -36.34 -45.90
CA MET A 1 22.45 -35.76 -45.35
C MET A 1 22.77 -35.06 -44.00
N ARG A 2 22.98 -33.75 -44.00
CA ARG A 2 23.24 -32.95 -42.78
C ARG A 2 21.89 -32.46 -42.25
N ARG A 3 21.49 -32.87 -41.04
CA ARG A 3 20.32 -32.34 -40.34
C ARG A 3 20.69 -31.03 -39.73
N VAL A 4 20.08 -29.93 -40.17
CA VAL A 4 20.10 -28.60 -39.53
C VAL A 4 19.05 -28.64 -38.43
N ILE A 5 19.50 -28.59 -37.18
CA ILE A 5 18.62 -28.40 -36.02
C ILE A 5 18.41 -26.90 -35.89
N MET A 6 17.21 -26.46 -36.20
CA MET A 6 16.76 -25.07 -36.02
C MET A 6 16.33 -24.87 -34.55
N MET A 7 17.17 -24.23 -33.78
CA MET A 7 16.88 -23.86 -32.39
C MET A 7 16.01 -22.63 -32.41
N MET A 8 14.70 -22.78 -32.14
CA MET A 8 13.81 -21.63 -31.90
C MET A 8 14.16 -21.06 -30.52
N LEU A 9 14.81 -19.91 -30.50
CA LEU A 9 14.87 -19.05 -29.30
C LEU A 9 13.48 -18.43 -29.12
N ALA A 10 12.73 -18.88 -28.10
CA ALA A 10 11.60 -18.15 -27.60
C ALA A 10 12.10 -16.87 -26.91
N LEU A 11 12.02 -15.72 -27.58
CA LEU A 11 12.15 -14.42 -26.91
C LEU A 11 10.91 -14.27 -26.01
N ALA A 12 11.07 -14.49 -24.71
CA ALA A 12 10.13 -13.98 -23.73
C ALA A 12 10.21 -12.46 -23.80
N ALA A 13 9.18 -11.82 -24.35
CA ALA A 13 9.05 -10.37 -24.31
C ALA A 13 8.86 -9.98 -22.84
N VAL A 14 9.91 -9.45 -22.22
CA VAL A 14 9.81 -8.75 -20.95
C VAL A 14 9.00 -7.48 -21.24
N MET A 15 7.71 -7.50 -20.97
CA MET A 15 6.90 -6.29 -21.00
C MET A 15 7.46 -5.32 -19.94
N PRO A 16 7.67 -4.05 -20.29
CA PRO A 16 8.10 -3.07 -19.29
C PRO A 16 7.03 -2.98 -18.19
N LEU A 17 7.44 -2.88 -16.92
CA LEU A 17 6.57 -2.77 -15.74
C LEU A 17 5.47 -1.69 -15.89
N ALA A 18 5.69 -0.71 -16.74
CA ALA A 18 4.76 0.38 -17.08
C ALA A 18 3.56 -0.04 -17.98
N ALA A 19 3.57 -1.24 -18.55
CA ALA A 19 2.49 -1.72 -19.42
C ALA A 19 1.46 -2.60 -18.67
N GLN A 20 1.76 -3.02 -17.45
CA GLN A 20 0.87 -3.85 -16.63
C GLN A 20 0.09 -3.00 -15.64
N SER A 21 -1.23 -3.18 -15.59
CA SER A 21 -2.07 -2.57 -14.54
C SER A 21 -2.16 -3.49 -13.33
N TRP A 22 -2.04 -2.89 -12.14
CA TRP A 22 -2.07 -3.58 -10.87
C TRP A 22 -3.34 -3.24 -10.11
N LEU A 23 -4.10 -4.25 -9.75
CA LEU A 23 -5.33 -4.12 -8.98
C LEU A 23 -5.25 -5.01 -7.75
N GLY A 24 -5.56 -4.45 -6.58
CA GLY A 24 -5.51 -5.22 -5.36
C GLY A 24 -5.94 -4.47 -4.12
N GLY A 25 -5.40 -4.89 -2.98
CA GLY A 25 -5.64 -4.25 -1.69
C GLY A 25 -4.63 -4.65 -0.64
N ASP A 26 -4.59 -3.90 0.46
CA ASP A 26 -3.83 -4.25 1.65
C ASP A 26 -4.61 -5.28 2.47
N ILE A 27 -4.18 -6.55 2.40
CA ILE A 27 -4.83 -7.67 3.10
C ILE A 27 -4.01 -8.18 4.29
N SER A 28 -3.32 -7.29 4.95
CA SER A 28 -2.38 -7.62 6.02
C SER A 28 -3.01 -8.33 7.22
N MET A 29 -4.33 -8.27 7.39
CA MET A 29 -5.08 -8.97 8.45
C MET A 29 -5.64 -10.33 8.01
N MET A 30 -5.56 -10.69 6.74
CA MET A 30 -6.23 -11.88 6.21
C MET A 30 -5.90 -13.16 6.98
N SER A 31 -4.63 -13.39 7.33
CA SER A 31 -4.25 -14.57 8.13
C SER A 31 -4.81 -14.53 9.56
N ALA A 32 -4.89 -13.34 10.17
CA ALA A 32 -5.49 -13.17 11.49
C ALA A 32 -7.00 -13.41 11.44
N ASN A 33 -7.69 -12.86 10.43
CA ASN A 33 -9.11 -13.07 10.19
C ASN A 33 -9.43 -14.57 10.02
N ALA A 34 -8.65 -15.27 9.19
CA ALA A 34 -8.83 -16.70 8.96
C ALA A 34 -8.66 -17.52 10.25
N ARG A 35 -7.62 -17.23 11.05
CA ARG A 35 -7.39 -17.91 12.36
C ARG A 35 -8.52 -17.66 13.35
N ASN A 36 -9.21 -16.54 13.26
CA ASN A 36 -10.31 -16.18 14.14
C ASN A 36 -11.69 -16.57 13.59
N GLY A 37 -11.75 -17.26 12.45
CA GLY A 37 -12.99 -17.80 11.90
C GLY A 37 -13.90 -16.75 11.26
N VAL A 38 -13.35 -15.65 10.75
CA VAL A 38 -14.11 -14.66 9.97
C VAL A 38 -14.67 -15.29 8.70
N ILE A 39 -15.95 -15.06 8.43
CA ILE A 39 -16.68 -15.62 7.29
C ILE A 39 -16.87 -14.54 6.23
N TYR A 40 -16.46 -14.85 5.00
CA TYR A 40 -16.68 -14.03 3.82
C TYR A 40 -17.74 -14.64 2.92
N LYS A 41 -18.57 -13.78 2.31
CA LYS A 41 -19.62 -14.19 1.37
C LYS A 41 -19.57 -13.34 0.11
N ASP A 42 -19.99 -13.92 -1.00
CA ASP A 42 -20.23 -13.16 -2.22
C ASP A 42 -21.45 -12.21 -2.10
N SER A 43 -21.76 -11.50 -3.18
CA SER A 43 -22.94 -10.61 -3.23
C SER A 43 -24.27 -11.34 -3.11
N CYS A 44 -24.32 -12.65 -3.35
CA CYS A 44 -25.50 -13.50 -3.24
C CYS A 44 -25.67 -14.10 -1.82
N GLY A 45 -24.69 -13.88 -0.93
CA GLY A 45 -24.67 -14.42 0.44
C GLY A 45 -24.13 -15.84 0.55
N VAL A 46 -23.49 -16.37 -0.50
CA VAL A 46 -22.82 -17.67 -0.49
C VAL A 46 -21.43 -17.50 0.15
N THR A 47 -21.08 -18.38 1.08
CA THR A 47 -19.74 -18.38 1.70
C THR A 47 -18.68 -18.71 0.65
N VAL A 48 -17.64 -17.86 0.58
CA VAL A 48 -16.56 -17.96 -0.39
C VAL A 48 -15.20 -17.79 0.27
N ASP A 49 -14.15 -18.28 -0.37
CA ASP A 49 -12.79 -17.88 -0.07
C ASP A 49 -12.56 -16.47 -0.63
N PRO A 50 -12.15 -15.47 0.18
CA PRO A 50 -11.96 -14.11 -0.31
C PRO A 50 -10.88 -14.00 -1.40
N TYR A 51 -9.86 -14.85 -1.41
CA TYR A 51 -8.85 -14.88 -2.47
C TYR A 51 -9.45 -15.28 -3.82
N ASP A 52 -10.34 -16.27 -3.85
CA ASP A 52 -11.01 -16.70 -5.08
C ASP A 52 -11.90 -15.55 -5.59
N LEU A 53 -12.65 -14.90 -4.71
CA LEU A 53 -13.49 -13.75 -5.08
C LEU A 53 -12.65 -12.60 -5.64
N PHE A 54 -11.53 -12.25 -5.01
CA PHE A 54 -10.63 -11.21 -5.52
C PHE A 54 -10.05 -11.58 -6.89
N SER A 55 -9.64 -12.83 -7.08
CA SER A 55 -9.13 -13.33 -8.37
C SER A 55 -10.18 -13.23 -9.47
N GLU A 56 -11.43 -13.62 -9.20
CA GLU A 56 -12.56 -13.51 -10.14
C GLU A 56 -12.84 -12.03 -10.52
N GLN A 57 -12.57 -11.11 -9.64
CA GLN A 57 -12.68 -9.67 -9.92
C GLN A 57 -11.44 -9.08 -10.60
N GLY A 58 -10.46 -9.91 -10.97
CA GLY A 58 -9.28 -9.50 -11.73
C GLY A 58 -8.19 -8.86 -10.89
N TRP A 59 -8.24 -9.00 -9.57
CA TRP A 59 -7.13 -8.59 -8.72
C TRP A 59 -5.91 -9.46 -9.02
N ASN A 60 -4.72 -8.84 -9.00
CA ASN A 60 -3.48 -9.54 -9.39
C ASN A 60 -2.31 -9.28 -8.44
N MET A 61 -2.46 -8.38 -7.47
CA MET A 61 -1.41 -8.07 -6.49
C MET A 61 -2.03 -7.78 -5.12
N MET A 62 -1.37 -8.24 -4.06
CA MET A 62 -1.76 -7.93 -2.68
C MET A 62 -0.67 -7.14 -1.98
N ARG A 63 -1.07 -6.05 -1.32
CA ARG A 63 -0.20 -5.25 -0.46
C ARG A 63 -0.19 -5.84 0.94
N VAL A 64 0.99 -5.92 1.54
CA VAL A 64 1.21 -6.44 2.90
C VAL A 64 2.18 -5.52 3.62
N ARG A 65 1.73 -4.96 4.75
CA ARG A 65 2.57 -4.14 5.63
C ARG A 65 3.43 -4.99 6.54
N LEU A 66 4.60 -4.48 6.89
CA LEU A 66 5.57 -5.12 7.78
C LEU A 66 6.04 -4.14 8.85
N PHE A 67 5.84 -4.49 10.11
CA PHE A 67 6.37 -3.78 11.28
C PHE A 67 7.71 -4.39 11.73
N VAL A 68 8.52 -3.58 12.42
CA VAL A 68 9.85 -3.99 12.87
C VAL A 68 9.76 -4.98 14.04
N ASP A 69 8.98 -4.65 15.05
CA ASP A 69 8.66 -5.53 16.17
C ASP A 69 7.32 -5.14 16.82
N PRO A 70 6.19 -5.65 16.30
CA PRO A 70 4.86 -5.26 16.78
C PRO A 70 4.61 -5.57 18.26
N ARG A 71 5.43 -6.40 18.91
CA ARG A 71 5.34 -6.67 20.37
C ARG A 71 5.63 -5.43 21.21
N ASN A 72 6.33 -4.44 20.65
CA ASN A 72 6.61 -3.16 21.29
C ASN A 72 5.52 -2.12 21.05
N ALA A 73 4.51 -2.42 20.21
CA ALA A 73 3.42 -1.49 19.95
C ALA A 73 2.62 -1.19 21.23
N PRO A 74 2.05 0.02 21.38
CA PRO A 74 1.10 0.30 22.47
C PRO A 74 -0.05 -0.71 22.47
N GLY A 75 -0.55 -1.10 23.67
CA GLY A 75 -1.58 -2.13 23.82
C GLY A 75 -2.82 -1.87 22.98
N ALA A 76 -3.28 -0.61 22.90
CA ALA A 76 -4.41 -0.22 22.05
C ALA A 76 -4.19 -0.55 20.56
N HIS A 77 -2.95 -0.49 20.07
CA HIS A 77 -2.64 -0.80 18.68
C HIS A 77 -2.67 -2.31 18.38
N HIS A 78 -2.46 -3.18 19.39
CA HIS A 78 -2.70 -4.62 19.21
C HIS A 78 -4.18 -4.89 18.94
N ASP A 79 -5.08 -4.18 19.61
CA ASP A 79 -6.52 -4.23 19.35
C ASP A 79 -6.83 -3.65 17.95
N GLU A 80 -5.96 -2.81 17.42
CA GLU A 80 -6.01 -2.28 16.04
C GLU A 80 -5.39 -3.20 14.99
N GLY A 81 -5.04 -4.41 15.33
CA GLY A 81 -4.52 -5.41 14.41
C GLY A 81 -3.03 -5.26 14.08
N VAL A 82 -2.23 -4.65 14.96
CA VAL A 82 -0.77 -4.61 14.83
C VAL A 82 -0.19 -5.95 15.26
N CYS A 83 0.06 -6.83 14.27
CA CYS A 83 0.60 -8.18 14.48
C CYS A 83 1.56 -8.62 13.36
N GLN A 84 1.83 -7.77 12.38
CA GLN A 84 2.55 -8.10 11.15
C GLN A 84 4.06 -8.02 11.38
N ASP A 85 4.60 -8.98 12.13
CA ASP A 85 6.04 -9.22 12.19
C ASP A 85 6.53 -10.01 10.96
N LEU A 86 7.83 -10.24 10.86
CA LEU A 86 8.44 -10.89 9.71
C LEU A 86 7.92 -12.32 9.48
N ASP A 87 7.67 -13.07 10.56
CA ASP A 87 7.22 -14.46 10.46
C ASP A 87 5.77 -14.50 9.96
N TYR A 88 4.88 -13.69 10.55
CA TYR A 88 3.50 -13.51 10.09
C TYR A 88 3.44 -13.10 8.62
N VAL A 89 4.21 -12.08 8.24
CA VAL A 89 4.24 -11.55 6.87
C VAL A 89 4.79 -12.57 5.89
N THR A 90 5.81 -13.34 6.28
CA THR A 90 6.37 -14.40 5.43
C THR A 90 5.31 -15.46 5.11
N ASP A 91 4.56 -15.92 6.11
CA ASP A 91 3.51 -16.94 5.89
C ASP A 91 2.32 -16.38 5.10
N LEU A 92 1.92 -15.14 5.34
CA LEU A 92 0.88 -14.48 4.54
C LEU A 92 1.31 -14.35 3.08
N CYS A 93 2.54 -13.89 2.81
CA CYS A 93 3.07 -13.74 1.45
C CYS A 93 3.18 -15.08 0.72
N LYS A 94 3.55 -16.17 1.39
CA LYS A 94 3.52 -17.53 0.82
C LYS A 94 2.10 -17.91 0.39
N THR A 95 1.10 -17.62 1.22
CA THR A 95 -0.30 -17.87 0.90
C THR A 95 -0.73 -17.04 -0.32
N ILE A 96 -0.41 -15.75 -0.35
CA ILE A 96 -0.71 -14.86 -1.48
C ILE A 96 -0.13 -15.41 -2.78
N ARG A 97 1.16 -15.80 -2.77
CA ARG A 97 1.82 -16.38 -3.95
C ARG A 97 1.19 -17.71 -4.38
N ALA A 98 0.85 -18.57 -3.42
CA ALA A 98 0.18 -19.87 -3.70
C ALA A 98 -1.21 -19.70 -4.32
N ARG A 99 -1.86 -18.53 -4.09
CA ARG A 99 -3.15 -18.16 -4.70
C ARG A 99 -3.00 -17.43 -6.04
N GLY A 100 -1.78 -17.26 -6.55
CA GLY A 100 -1.51 -16.69 -7.87
C GLY A 100 -1.37 -15.18 -7.92
N PHE A 101 -1.35 -14.50 -6.77
CA PHE A 101 -1.17 -13.04 -6.71
C PHE A 101 0.31 -12.65 -6.57
N GLU A 102 0.66 -11.48 -7.09
CA GLU A 102 1.91 -10.82 -6.78
C GLU A 102 1.86 -10.14 -5.40
N VAL A 103 3.05 -9.85 -4.83
CA VAL A 103 3.20 -9.20 -3.52
C VAL A 103 3.76 -7.80 -3.68
N MET A 104 3.11 -6.82 -3.08
CA MET A 104 3.66 -5.51 -2.74
C MET A 104 3.97 -5.51 -1.24
N LEU A 105 5.26 -5.46 -0.89
CA LEU A 105 5.68 -5.42 0.52
C LEU A 105 5.83 -3.97 0.97
N ASP A 106 5.16 -3.61 2.06
CA ASP A 106 5.19 -2.27 2.63
C ASP A 106 5.96 -2.23 3.95
N PHE A 107 7.13 -1.61 3.94
CA PHE A 107 7.94 -1.39 5.15
C PHE A 107 7.46 -0.15 5.91
N HIS A 108 6.86 -0.32 7.08
CA HIS A 108 6.52 0.81 7.95
C HIS A 108 7.73 1.41 8.68
N TYR A 109 8.83 0.67 8.84
CA TYR A 109 9.99 1.06 9.66
C TYR A 109 9.62 1.56 11.05
N SER A 110 8.61 0.96 11.63
CA SER A 110 8.08 1.24 12.97
C SER A 110 7.65 -0.05 13.63
N ASP A 111 7.50 -0.05 14.95
CA ASP A 111 6.93 -1.17 15.70
C ASP A 111 5.38 -1.18 15.64
N THR A 112 4.80 -0.10 15.10
CA THR A 112 3.36 0.11 14.97
C THR A 112 3.02 0.91 13.72
N TRP A 113 1.78 1.35 13.59
CA TRP A 113 1.32 2.22 12.51
C TRP A 113 2.25 3.42 12.31
N ALA A 114 2.77 3.56 11.10
CA ALA A 114 3.41 4.77 10.61
C ALA A 114 2.43 5.48 9.68
N ASP A 115 2.17 6.75 9.94
CA ASP A 115 1.26 7.60 9.18
C ASP A 115 1.70 9.08 9.28
N PRO A 116 1.02 10.04 8.61
CA PRO A 116 1.45 11.43 8.61
C PRO A 116 1.52 12.09 9.98
N ALA A 117 0.79 11.58 10.96
CA ALA A 117 0.78 12.12 12.32
C ALA A 117 1.84 11.47 13.22
N LYS A 118 2.36 10.30 12.83
CA LYS A 118 3.32 9.53 13.64
C LYS A 118 4.22 8.64 12.78
N GLN A 119 5.53 8.80 12.97
CA GLN A 119 6.58 8.02 12.34
C GLN A 119 7.57 7.59 13.44
N PHE A 120 7.07 6.80 14.39
CA PHE A 120 7.85 6.42 15.56
C PHE A 120 9.03 5.53 15.19
N THR A 121 10.22 5.94 15.64
CA THR A 121 11.40 5.09 15.58
C THR A 121 11.15 3.79 16.35
N PRO A 122 11.44 2.61 15.78
CA PRO A 122 11.34 1.34 16.49
C PRO A 122 12.17 1.35 17.77
N LYS A 123 11.67 0.74 18.83
CA LYS A 123 12.33 0.68 20.15
C LYS A 123 13.80 0.25 20.07
N ARG A 124 14.10 -0.73 19.19
CA ARG A 124 15.48 -1.22 19.00
C ARG A 124 16.43 -0.22 18.33
N TRP A 125 15.90 0.87 17.74
CA TRP A 125 16.65 1.91 17.05
C TRP A 125 16.60 3.26 17.79
N GLU A 126 15.90 3.35 18.91
CA GLU A 126 15.88 4.56 19.74
C GLU A 126 17.28 5.01 20.13
N GLY A 127 17.54 6.30 20.09
CA GLY A 127 18.83 6.91 20.45
C GLY A 127 19.94 6.75 19.40
N LEU A 128 19.68 6.08 18.27
CA LEU A 128 20.66 6.00 17.19
C LEU A 128 20.81 7.37 16.50
N ASN A 129 22.04 7.71 16.13
CA ASN A 129 22.28 8.84 15.24
C ASN A 129 21.94 8.46 13.78
N ALA A 130 21.86 9.44 12.88
CA ALA A 130 21.45 9.27 11.49
C ALA A 130 22.22 8.16 10.76
N ARG A 131 23.55 8.07 10.95
CA ARG A 131 24.39 7.06 10.31
C ARG A 131 24.04 5.64 10.80
N ALA A 132 23.95 5.46 12.12
CA ALA A 132 23.64 4.15 12.70
C ALA A 132 22.19 3.73 12.39
N LEU A 133 21.27 4.69 12.28
CA LEU A 133 19.90 4.46 11.88
C LEU A 133 19.82 4.01 10.41
N ALA A 134 20.50 4.69 9.49
CA ALA A 134 20.60 4.26 8.09
C ALA A 134 21.16 2.84 7.95
N ASP A 135 22.23 2.52 8.70
CA ASP A 135 22.79 1.16 8.77
C ASP A 135 21.77 0.13 9.28
N SER A 136 20.94 0.51 10.24
CA SER A 136 19.91 -0.37 10.82
C SER A 136 18.78 -0.62 9.82
N ILE A 137 18.30 0.42 9.12
CA ILE A 137 17.33 0.32 8.04
C ILE A 137 17.84 -0.61 6.94
N TYR A 138 19.08 -0.39 6.46
CA TYR A 138 19.67 -1.24 5.44
C TYR A 138 19.73 -2.71 5.86
N ARG A 139 20.26 -2.99 7.06
CA ARG A 139 20.38 -4.37 7.55
C ARG A 139 19.04 -5.04 7.78
N TYR A 140 18.05 -4.30 8.29
CA TYR A 140 16.70 -4.82 8.51
C TYR A 140 16.02 -5.14 7.18
N THR A 141 15.99 -4.19 6.25
CA THR A 141 15.38 -4.37 4.92
C THR A 141 16.01 -5.57 4.20
N ARG A 142 17.35 -5.61 4.15
CA ARG A 142 18.07 -6.72 3.53
C ARG A 142 17.75 -8.08 4.18
N ARG A 143 17.70 -8.14 5.52
CA ARG A 143 17.33 -9.36 6.25
C ARG A 143 15.93 -9.82 5.91
N CYS A 144 14.95 -8.93 5.95
CA CYS A 144 13.54 -9.25 5.66
C CYS A 144 13.39 -9.82 4.24
N LEU A 145 13.98 -9.17 3.26
CA LEU A 145 13.92 -9.61 1.86
C LEU A 145 14.63 -10.95 1.65
N LEU A 146 15.75 -11.21 2.33
CA LEU A 146 16.42 -12.51 2.27
C LEU A 146 15.59 -13.63 2.89
N VAL A 147 14.90 -13.37 4.01
CA VAL A 147 13.98 -14.34 4.64
C VAL A 147 12.83 -14.68 3.70
N LEU A 148 12.17 -13.67 3.12
CA LEU A 148 11.11 -13.87 2.14
C LEU A 148 11.59 -14.66 0.93
N LYS A 149 12.75 -14.29 0.37
CA LYS A 149 13.35 -14.99 -0.78
C LYS A 149 13.67 -16.45 -0.46
N ALA A 150 14.20 -16.73 0.74
CA ALA A 150 14.46 -18.10 1.20
C ALA A 150 13.16 -18.91 1.38
N ALA A 151 12.05 -18.25 1.68
CA ALA A 151 10.71 -18.84 1.73
C ALA A 151 10.03 -18.99 0.35
N GLY A 152 10.72 -18.66 -0.74
CA GLY A 152 10.20 -18.73 -2.11
C GLY A 152 9.34 -17.54 -2.51
N VAL A 153 9.40 -16.43 -1.76
CA VAL A 153 8.66 -15.19 -2.05
C VAL A 153 9.61 -14.10 -2.47
N VAL A 154 9.49 -13.60 -3.70
CA VAL A 154 10.15 -12.37 -4.16
C VAL A 154 9.05 -11.35 -4.40
N PRO A 155 8.99 -10.25 -3.62
CA PRO A 155 8.02 -9.20 -3.88
C PRO A 155 8.22 -8.59 -5.28
N ALA A 156 7.12 -8.39 -6.02
CA ALA A 156 7.17 -7.67 -7.30
C ALA A 156 7.33 -6.16 -7.09
N MET A 157 6.85 -5.67 -5.94
CA MET A 157 7.00 -4.27 -5.54
C MET A 157 7.36 -4.16 -4.06
N ILE A 158 8.14 -3.12 -3.73
CA ILE A 158 8.57 -2.85 -2.35
C ILE A 158 8.36 -1.37 -2.07
N GLN A 159 7.53 -1.08 -1.09
CA GLN A 159 7.29 0.25 -0.58
C GLN A 159 8.28 0.53 0.56
N VAL A 160 9.10 1.57 0.40
CA VAL A 160 10.14 1.97 1.36
C VAL A 160 9.62 3.13 2.20
N GLY A 161 8.99 2.79 3.31
CA GLY A 161 8.26 3.70 4.19
C GLY A 161 6.79 3.88 3.82
N ASN A 162 5.93 4.07 4.82
CA ASN A 162 4.50 4.30 4.68
C ASN A 162 4.13 5.74 5.01
N GLU A 163 3.48 6.45 4.06
CA GLU A 163 2.98 7.84 4.20
C GLU A 163 4.03 8.80 4.76
N ILE A 164 5.21 8.79 4.18
CA ILE A 164 6.41 9.45 4.68
C ILE A 164 6.59 10.90 4.19
N THR A 165 5.49 11.62 3.93
CA THR A 165 5.55 13.04 3.53
C THR A 165 6.37 13.88 4.52
N PHE A 166 6.22 13.62 5.80
CA PHE A 166 6.97 14.31 6.86
C PHE A 166 8.19 13.52 7.37
N GLY A 167 8.73 12.64 6.51
CA GLY A 167 9.88 11.80 6.84
C GLY A 167 9.50 10.51 7.57
N MET A 168 10.52 9.84 8.13
CA MET A 168 10.38 8.56 8.84
C MET A 168 11.31 8.53 10.07
N ASP A 169 11.08 7.58 10.98
CA ASP A 169 11.92 7.39 12.17
C ASP A 169 12.18 8.70 12.94
N TRP A 170 11.09 9.34 13.36
CA TRP A 170 11.17 10.62 14.08
C TRP A 170 11.83 10.48 15.45
N PRO A 171 12.60 11.51 15.91
CA PRO A 171 12.81 12.82 15.26
C PRO A 171 13.92 12.85 14.22
N VAL A 172 14.74 11.78 14.07
CA VAL A 172 15.99 11.79 13.28
C VAL A 172 15.73 12.08 11.80
N GLY A 173 14.79 11.37 11.19
CA GLY A 173 14.44 11.51 9.76
C GLY A 173 13.25 12.43 9.49
N ARG A 174 12.83 13.29 10.45
CA ARG A 174 11.69 14.18 10.26
C ARG A 174 12.04 15.32 9.30
N VAL A 175 11.15 15.56 8.35
CA VAL A 175 11.23 16.67 7.37
C VAL A 175 9.88 17.34 7.21
N ASP A 176 9.87 18.50 6.54
CA ASP A 176 8.67 19.16 6.03
C ASP A 176 8.90 19.47 4.55
N PRO A 177 8.01 19.09 3.62
CA PRO A 177 8.14 19.42 2.20
C PRO A 177 8.17 20.93 1.92
N MET A 178 7.69 21.76 2.83
CA MET A 178 7.68 23.22 2.70
C MET A 178 8.90 23.89 3.35
N ASP A 179 9.82 23.11 3.95
CA ASP A 179 11.05 23.56 4.61
C ASP A 179 12.26 22.83 4.01
N ASP A 180 13.46 23.46 4.08
CA ASP A 180 14.71 22.91 3.58
C ASP A 180 15.46 22.04 4.60
N ALA A 181 15.00 22.02 5.85
CA ALA A 181 15.70 21.35 6.94
C ALA A 181 15.68 19.83 6.83
N ASN A 182 16.79 19.21 7.22
CA ASN A 182 16.96 17.76 7.46
C ASN A 182 16.80 16.81 6.26
N TRP A 183 16.58 17.32 5.04
CA TRP A 183 16.40 16.46 3.85
C TRP A 183 17.59 15.56 3.55
N GLY A 184 18.82 16.02 3.82
CA GLY A 184 20.01 15.20 3.67
C GLY A 184 20.03 13.97 4.56
N VAL A 185 19.56 14.09 5.79
CA VAL A 185 19.41 12.96 6.72
C VAL A 185 18.30 12.02 6.22
N PHE A 186 17.11 12.55 6.00
CA PHE A 186 15.96 11.75 5.55
C PHE A 186 16.27 10.96 4.27
N THR A 187 16.81 11.61 3.25
CA THR A 187 17.16 10.93 1.99
C THR A 187 18.27 9.90 2.17
N SER A 188 19.17 10.06 3.15
CA SER A 188 20.16 9.03 3.48
C SER A 188 19.52 7.76 4.07
N LEU A 189 18.44 7.91 4.87
CA LEU A 189 17.67 6.79 5.39
C LEU A 189 16.96 6.05 4.25
N LEU A 190 16.28 6.78 3.36
CA LEU A 190 15.61 6.19 2.19
C LEU A 190 16.60 5.46 1.27
N LYS A 191 17.75 6.07 0.98
CA LYS A 191 18.80 5.44 0.17
C LYS A 191 19.28 4.12 0.77
N ALA A 192 19.35 4.02 2.09
CA ALA A 192 19.74 2.79 2.78
C ALA A 192 18.70 1.67 2.54
N GLY A 193 17.41 1.98 2.64
CA GLY A 193 16.32 1.04 2.33
C GLY A 193 16.31 0.63 0.86
N CYS A 194 16.31 1.61 -0.06
CA CYS A 194 16.31 1.36 -1.50
C CYS A 194 17.52 0.52 -1.95
N LYS A 195 18.71 0.82 -1.43
CA LYS A 195 19.92 0.02 -1.69
C LYS A 195 19.75 -1.45 -1.32
N ALA A 196 19.20 -1.74 -0.14
CA ALA A 196 18.94 -3.10 0.29
C ALA A 196 17.91 -3.80 -0.63
N CYS A 197 16.89 -3.08 -1.11
CA CYS A 197 15.92 -3.59 -2.07
C CYS A 197 16.58 -3.97 -3.40
N ARG A 198 17.40 -3.09 -4.00
CA ARG A 198 18.11 -3.37 -5.25
C ARG A 198 19.08 -4.56 -5.14
N GLU A 199 19.77 -4.70 -4.01
CA GLU A 199 20.72 -5.80 -3.81
C GLU A 199 20.05 -7.18 -3.70
N VAL A 200 18.86 -7.26 -3.09
CA VAL A 200 18.20 -8.56 -2.85
C VAL A 200 17.16 -8.88 -3.91
N CYS A 201 16.40 -7.87 -4.35
CA CYS A 201 15.30 -7.95 -5.31
C CYS A 201 15.49 -6.92 -6.43
N PRO A 202 16.50 -7.09 -7.31
CA PRO A 202 16.85 -6.07 -8.32
C PRO A 202 15.73 -5.75 -9.30
N ASP A 203 14.83 -6.71 -9.56
CA ASP A 203 13.73 -6.58 -10.50
C ASP A 203 12.45 -6.01 -9.86
N ALA A 204 12.42 -5.83 -8.52
CA ALA A 204 11.27 -5.30 -7.84
C ALA A 204 11.14 -3.78 -8.06
N GLY A 205 9.93 -3.31 -8.34
CA GLY A 205 9.62 -1.88 -8.38
C GLY A 205 9.69 -1.25 -6.99
N ILE A 206 10.49 -0.20 -6.81
CA ILE A 206 10.57 0.54 -5.54
C ILE A 206 9.56 1.68 -5.55
N ILE A 207 8.68 1.69 -4.54
CA ILE A 207 7.64 2.70 -4.35
C ILE A 207 8.04 3.63 -3.20
N ILE A 208 7.90 4.94 -3.42
CA ILE A 208 7.91 5.94 -2.34
C ILE A 208 6.49 6.45 -2.15
N HIS A 209 5.98 6.38 -0.94
CA HIS A 209 4.58 6.58 -0.61
C HIS A 209 4.32 7.83 0.21
N THR A 210 3.44 8.70 -0.30
CA THR A 210 2.96 9.93 0.37
C THR A 210 1.43 10.01 0.35
N GLU A 211 0.86 10.88 1.19
CA GLU A 211 -0.60 11.03 1.32
C GLU A 211 -1.14 12.40 0.88
N LYS A 212 -0.34 13.22 0.24
CA LYS A 212 -0.76 14.59 -0.16
C LYS A 212 -1.33 14.64 -1.59
N ALA A 213 -2.09 13.63 -1.99
CA ALA A 213 -2.66 13.49 -3.34
C ALA A 213 -3.51 14.70 -3.81
N GLY A 214 -4.15 15.44 -2.88
CA GLY A 214 -4.91 16.65 -3.20
C GLY A 214 -4.14 17.96 -3.03
N GLN A 215 -2.85 17.92 -2.67
CA GLN A 215 -2.02 19.09 -2.35
C GLN A 215 -0.78 19.16 -3.24
N TRP A 216 -0.98 19.51 -4.51
CA TRP A 216 0.07 19.52 -5.52
C TRP A 216 1.37 20.24 -5.11
N PRO A 217 1.38 21.44 -4.49
CA PRO A 217 2.62 22.09 -4.09
C PRO A 217 3.47 21.23 -3.14
N MET A 218 2.85 20.57 -2.19
CA MET A 218 3.53 19.71 -1.22
C MET A 218 4.03 18.43 -1.88
N THR A 219 3.18 17.76 -2.67
CA THR A 219 3.54 16.56 -3.45
C THR A 219 4.69 16.85 -4.40
N ARG A 220 4.62 17.95 -5.16
CA ARG A 220 5.70 18.36 -6.05
C ARG A 220 7.02 18.58 -5.30
N ASN A 221 6.99 19.41 -4.25
CA ASN A 221 8.21 19.73 -3.51
C ASN A 221 8.85 18.48 -2.91
N TYR A 222 8.04 17.55 -2.41
CA TYR A 222 8.54 16.30 -1.85
C TYR A 222 9.31 15.49 -2.91
N TYR A 223 8.69 15.17 -4.04
CA TYR A 223 9.33 14.35 -5.08
C TYR A 223 10.46 15.10 -5.81
N ASP A 224 10.38 16.42 -5.99
CA ASP A 224 11.50 17.24 -6.51
C ASP A 224 12.75 17.08 -5.64
N ARG A 225 12.60 17.04 -4.30
CA ARG A 225 13.74 16.85 -3.39
C ARG A 225 14.32 15.44 -3.48
N LEU A 226 13.50 14.42 -3.70
CA LEU A 226 13.98 13.06 -3.91
C LEU A 226 14.79 12.94 -5.21
N GLU A 227 14.32 13.56 -6.29
CA GLU A 227 15.05 13.62 -7.57
C GLU A 227 16.37 14.38 -7.41
N GLN A 228 16.37 15.54 -6.76
CA GLN A 228 17.57 16.32 -6.46
C GLN A 228 18.58 15.53 -5.61
N ALA A 229 18.10 14.73 -4.68
CA ALA A 229 18.94 13.86 -3.86
C ALA A 229 19.47 12.65 -4.64
N GLY A 230 18.98 12.38 -5.86
CA GLY A 230 19.32 11.19 -6.64
C GLY A 230 18.89 9.91 -5.92
N LEU A 231 17.65 9.87 -5.42
CA LEU A 231 17.09 8.65 -4.85
C LEU A 231 16.74 7.66 -5.97
N ASP A 232 17.19 6.42 -5.82
CA ASP A 232 16.84 5.33 -6.75
C ASP A 232 15.50 4.71 -6.35
N TYR A 233 14.42 5.17 -7.00
CA TYR A 233 13.08 4.62 -6.88
C TYR A 233 12.36 4.64 -8.23
N ASP A 234 11.31 3.85 -8.40
CA ASP A 234 10.63 3.64 -9.68
C ASP A 234 9.26 4.29 -9.74
N ILE A 235 8.50 4.28 -8.63
CA ILE A 235 7.05 4.50 -8.61
C ILE A 235 6.70 5.54 -7.56
N ILE A 236 5.81 6.45 -7.92
CA ILE A 236 5.16 7.39 -6.99
C ILE A 236 3.92 6.70 -6.41
N GLY A 237 3.93 6.43 -5.10
CA GLY A 237 2.79 5.90 -4.36
C GLY A 237 1.99 7.01 -3.68
N LEU A 238 0.67 6.96 -3.80
CA LEU A 238 -0.22 7.94 -3.16
C LEU A 238 -1.33 7.23 -2.37
N SER A 239 -1.64 7.76 -1.17
CA SER A 239 -2.93 7.50 -0.52
C SER A 239 -3.98 8.44 -1.05
N TYR A 240 -5.22 7.95 -1.22
CA TYR A 240 -6.35 8.79 -1.55
C TYR A 240 -7.60 8.45 -0.73
N TYR A 241 -7.94 9.35 0.16
CA TYR A 241 -9.14 9.33 1.00
C TYR A 241 -9.78 10.72 0.90
N PRO A 242 -10.97 10.87 0.31
CA PRO A 242 -11.51 12.20 -0.02
C PRO A 242 -11.74 13.11 1.20
N MET A 243 -12.02 12.54 2.38
CA MET A 243 -12.20 13.30 3.61
C MET A 243 -10.93 13.97 4.14
N TRP A 244 -9.75 13.56 3.67
CA TRP A 244 -8.45 14.16 4.04
C TRP A 244 -7.71 14.79 2.85
N HIS A 245 -7.94 14.26 1.64
CA HIS A 245 -7.15 14.61 0.46
C HIS A 245 -7.93 15.40 -0.57
N GLY A 246 -9.19 15.76 -0.26
CA GLY A 246 -10.05 16.55 -1.15
C GLY A 246 -10.70 15.74 -2.26
N THR A 247 -11.30 16.43 -3.22
CA THR A 247 -12.17 15.83 -4.23
C THR A 247 -11.43 14.99 -5.27
N ILE A 248 -12.15 14.09 -5.96
CA ILE A 248 -11.61 13.32 -7.09
C ILE A 248 -11.07 14.23 -8.21
N PRO A 249 -11.71 15.37 -8.60
CA PRO A 249 -11.10 16.32 -9.52
C PRO A 249 -9.75 16.90 -9.04
N ASN A 250 -9.56 17.14 -7.75
CA ASN A 250 -8.26 17.56 -7.20
C ASN A 250 -7.19 16.49 -7.37
N LEU A 251 -7.56 15.22 -7.11
CA LEU A 251 -6.68 14.08 -7.40
C LEU A 251 -6.30 14.06 -8.89
N GLY A 252 -7.28 14.17 -9.80
CA GLY A 252 -7.04 14.19 -11.25
C GLY A 252 -6.05 15.28 -11.65
N ALA A 253 -6.21 16.50 -11.15
CA ALA A 253 -5.28 17.60 -11.41
C ALA A 253 -3.86 17.32 -10.89
N THR A 254 -3.73 16.63 -9.76
CA THR A 254 -2.42 16.19 -9.25
C THR A 254 -1.81 15.12 -10.15
N LEU A 255 -2.59 14.16 -10.64
CA LEU A 255 -2.13 13.09 -11.54
C LEU A 255 -1.64 13.67 -12.89
N ASP A 256 -2.36 14.64 -13.47
CA ASP A 256 -1.92 15.37 -14.67
C ASP A 256 -0.59 16.10 -14.42
N SER A 257 -0.49 16.77 -13.27
CA SER A 257 0.71 17.50 -12.89
C SER A 257 1.92 16.58 -12.69
N LEU A 258 1.71 15.40 -12.10
CA LEU A 258 2.73 14.36 -11.95
C LEU A 258 3.20 13.82 -13.30
N ALA A 259 2.28 13.56 -14.23
CA ALA A 259 2.61 13.10 -15.58
C ALA A 259 3.54 14.08 -16.34
N VAL A 260 3.31 15.39 -16.15
CA VAL A 260 4.13 16.45 -16.74
C VAL A 260 5.47 16.61 -16.04
N ARG A 261 5.46 16.59 -14.68
CA ARG A 261 6.65 16.88 -13.88
C ARG A 261 7.62 15.71 -13.80
N PHE A 262 7.09 14.47 -13.74
CA PHE A 262 7.85 13.23 -13.59
C PHE A 262 7.49 12.21 -14.68
N PRO A 263 7.75 12.52 -15.97
CA PRO A 263 7.22 11.75 -17.12
C PRO A 263 7.72 10.29 -17.18
N GLY A 264 8.78 9.98 -16.45
CA GLY A 264 9.32 8.60 -16.36
C GLY A 264 8.85 7.80 -15.15
N LYS A 265 8.00 8.36 -14.29
CA LYS A 265 7.54 7.73 -13.05
C LYS A 265 6.06 7.37 -13.14
N PRO A 266 5.70 6.08 -13.18
CA PRO A 266 4.31 5.68 -13.00
C PRO A 266 3.82 6.05 -11.60
N VAL A 267 2.50 6.24 -11.49
CA VAL A 267 1.81 6.55 -10.23
C VAL A 267 0.94 5.35 -9.85
N MET A 268 0.91 5.01 -8.58
CA MET A 268 -0.03 4.04 -8.00
C MET A 268 -0.80 4.66 -6.86
N ILE A 269 -2.11 4.46 -6.84
CA ILE A 269 -2.91 4.68 -5.64
C ILE A 269 -2.75 3.42 -4.78
N VAL A 270 -1.76 3.46 -3.88
CA VAL A 270 -1.39 2.32 -3.04
C VAL A 270 -2.30 2.16 -1.82
N GLU A 271 -3.09 3.21 -1.53
CA GLU A 271 -4.18 3.18 -0.57
C GLU A 271 -5.35 4.03 -1.04
N ALA A 272 -6.53 3.46 -1.04
CA ALA A 272 -7.79 4.17 -1.14
C ALA A 272 -8.86 3.42 -0.34
N ALA A 273 -9.76 4.13 0.31
CA ALA A 273 -10.95 3.53 0.90
C ALA A 273 -12.06 4.57 1.07
N TYR A 274 -13.28 4.09 1.28
CA TYR A 274 -14.42 4.90 1.60
C TYR A 274 -15.37 4.18 2.54
N TYR A 275 -16.13 4.94 3.34
CA TYR A 275 -17.05 4.38 4.32
C TYR A 275 -18.31 3.82 3.66
N TYR A 276 -18.68 2.57 4.01
CA TYR A 276 -20.00 2.04 3.71
C TYR A 276 -21.03 2.32 4.83
N GLN A 277 -20.55 2.81 5.99
CA GLN A 277 -21.40 3.24 7.11
C GLN A 277 -20.65 4.34 7.88
N HIS A 278 -21.11 5.59 7.76
CA HIS A 278 -20.58 6.75 8.48
C HIS A 278 -21.65 7.85 8.57
N ASP A 279 -21.71 8.55 9.68
CA ASP A 279 -22.71 9.59 9.94
C ASP A 279 -22.42 10.93 9.23
N GLY A 280 -21.29 11.07 8.57
CA GLY A 280 -20.86 12.30 7.88
C GLY A 280 -20.36 13.40 8.81
N VAL A 281 -20.19 13.11 10.10
CA VAL A 281 -19.67 14.08 11.07
C VAL A 281 -18.14 14.11 11.01
N ASN A 282 -17.58 15.30 10.82
CA ASN A 282 -16.12 15.50 10.83
C ASN A 282 -15.53 15.16 12.20
N ARG A 283 -14.46 14.38 12.21
CA ARG A 283 -13.68 14.00 13.39
C ARG A 283 -12.21 14.29 13.14
N GLY A 284 -11.59 15.06 14.04
CA GLY A 284 -10.21 15.49 13.84
C GLY A 284 -10.05 16.35 12.59
N GLU A 285 -9.21 15.91 11.66
CA GLU A 285 -8.91 16.61 10.41
C GLU A 285 -9.79 16.15 9.22
N GLU A 286 -10.81 15.32 9.46
CA GLU A 286 -11.73 14.87 8.42
C GLU A 286 -12.64 16.02 7.95
N ASP A 287 -12.85 16.12 6.64
CA ASP A 287 -13.81 17.04 6.01
C ASP A 287 -14.75 16.28 5.07
N PHE A 288 -15.98 16.04 5.53
CA PHE A 288 -17.03 15.38 4.75
C PHE A 288 -17.88 16.33 3.92
N SER A 289 -17.60 17.65 3.93
CA SER A 289 -18.46 18.66 3.29
C SER A 289 -18.63 18.46 1.77
N GLN A 290 -17.65 17.81 1.12
CA GLN A 290 -17.66 17.50 -0.30
C GLN A 290 -17.64 15.99 -0.58
N CYS A 291 -17.84 15.18 0.45
CA CYS A 291 -17.86 13.75 0.32
C CYS A 291 -19.25 13.21 -0.02
N LEU A 292 -19.30 12.02 -0.60
CA LEU A 292 -20.55 11.28 -0.77
C LEU A 292 -21.08 10.81 0.60
N PRO A 293 -22.37 10.47 0.74
CA PRO A 293 -22.87 9.88 1.96
C PRO A 293 -22.09 8.60 2.34
N GLY A 294 -21.78 8.42 3.62
CA GLY A 294 -21.17 7.21 4.17
C GLY A 294 -22.17 6.06 4.22
N THR A 295 -22.54 5.52 3.07
CA THR A 295 -23.49 4.42 2.87
C THR A 295 -22.90 3.41 1.88
N ILE A 296 -23.49 2.21 1.81
CA ILE A 296 -23.10 1.19 0.82
C ILE A 296 -23.14 1.77 -0.60
N GLU A 297 -24.19 2.52 -0.93
CA GLU A 297 -24.32 3.16 -2.24
C GLU A 297 -23.31 4.30 -2.43
N GLY A 298 -23.06 5.10 -1.39
CA GLY A 298 -22.03 6.15 -1.43
C GLY A 298 -20.62 5.59 -1.63
N GLN A 299 -20.30 4.47 -0.98
CA GLN A 299 -19.03 3.75 -1.19
C GLN A 299 -18.93 3.24 -2.64
N ARG A 300 -19.99 2.62 -3.16
CA ARG A 300 -20.04 2.14 -4.55
C ARG A 300 -19.79 3.28 -5.53
N GLU A 301 -20.54 4.38 -5.36
CA GLU A 301 -20.46 5.56 -6.24
C GLU A 301 -19.07 6.23 -6.17
N PHE A 302 -18.50 6.36 -4.96
CA PHE A 302 -17.13 6.83 -4.79
C PHE A 302 -16.15 5.96 -5.59
N THR A 303 -16.25 4.63 -5.45
CA THR A 303 -15.36 3.69 -6.12
C THR A 303 -15.50 3.79 -7.64
N ALA A 304 -16.72 3.86 -8.15
CA ALA A 304 -16.99 4.01 -9.58
C ALA A 304 -16.38 5.31 -10.14
N ARG A 305 -16.55 6.45 -9.44
CA ARG A 305 -15.97 7.74 -9.86
C ARG A 305 -14.44 7.73 -9.77
N LEU A 306 -13.89 7.15 -8.72
CA LEU A 306 -12.42 7.02 -8.56
C LEU A 306 -11.84 6.19 -9.71
N VAL A 307 -12.38 5.02 -9.98
CA VAL A 307 -11.95 4.15 -11.09
C VAL A 307 -12.08 4.86 -12.43
N GLN A 308 -13.19 5.55 -12.68
CA GLN A 308 -13.39 6.33 -13.90
C GLN A 308 -12.30 7.39 -14.07
N GLU A 309 -11.99 8.14 -13.01
CA GLU A 309 -10.93 9.15 -13.04
C GLU A 309 -9.57 8.53 -13.28
N LEU A 310 -9.18 7.52 -12.52
CA LEU A 310 -7.87 6.87 -12.67
C LEU A 310 -7.67 6.27 -14.06
N ASN A 311 -8.72 5.74 -14.69
CA ASN A 311 -8.67 5.18 -16.05
C ASN A 311 -8.38 6.24 -17.12
N ARG A 312 -8.54 7.54 -16.84
CA ARG A 312 -8.23 8.65 -17.76
C ARG A 312 -6.75 9.01 -17.79
N HIS A 313 -5.98 8.58 -16.77
CA HIS A 313 -4.58 8.95 -16.59
C HIS A 313 -3.65 7.79 -16.97
N ASN A 314 -2.92 7.93 -18.08
CA ASN A 314 -2.03 6.88 -18.60
C ASN A 314 -0.83 6.58 -17.67
N ASN A 315 -0.42 7.55 -16.86
CA ASN A 315 0.65 7.39 -15.86
C ASN A 315 0.21 6.63 -14.61
N VAL A 316 -1.09 6.41 -14.39
CA VAL A 316 -1.60 5.61 -13.26
C VAL A 316 -1.57 4.14 -13.65
N THR A 317 -0.84 3.33 -12.88
CA THR A 317 -0.63 1.91 -13.16
C THR A 317 -1.13 0.98 -12.05
N GLY A 318 -1.64 1.52 -10.94
CA GLY A 318 -2.13 0.67 -9.84
C GLY A 318 -3.21 1.33 -8.99
N LEU A 319 -4.13 0.48 -8.48
CA LEU A 319 -5.17 0.85 -7.53
C LEU A 319 -5.28 -0.23 -6.46
N PHE A 320 -5.11 0.17 -5.20
CA PHE A 320 -5.18 -0.71 -4.04
C PHE A 320 -6.17 -0.20 -3.02
N TRP A 321 -7.13 -1.07 -2.62
CA TRP A 321 -8.04 -0.74 -1.54
C TRP A 321 -7.35 -0.99 -0.20
N TRP A 322 -7.43 -0.02 0.70
CA TRP A 322 -6.91 -0.19 2.05
C TRP A 322 -7.92 -0.93 2.91
N PHE A 323 -7.50 -2.08 3.46
CA PHE A 323 -8.29 -2.92 4.35
C PHE A 323 -9.55 -3.51 3.70
N PRO A 324 -9.47 -4.10 2.49
CA PRO A 324 -10.64 -4.69 1.84
C PRO A 324 -11.26 -5.82 2.66
N GLU A 325 -10.43 -6.56 3.41
CA GLU A 325 -10.81 -7.71 4.23
C GLU A 325 -11.41 -7.34 5.58
N GLU A 326 -11.61 -6.05 5.87
CA GLU A 326 -12.26 -5.61 7.11
C GLU A 326 -13.64 -6.27 7.25
N ASN A 327 -13.74 -7.20 8.18
CA ASN A 327 -14.95 -7.97 8.46
C ASN A 327 -14.77 -8.74 9.76
N ASN A 328 -15.78 -8.78 10.61
CA ASN A 328 -15.82 -9.60 11.84
C ASN A 328 -17.03 -10.53 11.91
N TYR A 329 -17.71 -10.75 10.78
CA TYR A 329 -18.86 -11.62 10.74
C TYR A 329 -18.47 -13.07 10.99
N GLY A 330 -19.26 -13.75 11.83
CA GLY A 330 -19.06 -15.17 12.16
C GLY A 330 -18.14 -15.44 13.34
N THR A 331 -17.52 -14.42 13.93
CA THR A 331 -16.62 -14.57 15.06
C THR A 331 -16.93 -13.58 16.18
N PRO A 332 -16.74 -13.95 17.46
CA PRO A 332 -16.77 -13.01 18.57
C PRO A 332 -15.51 -12.16 18.65
N TRP A 333 -14.49 -12.44 17.82
CA TRP A 333 -13.27 -11.67 17.79
C TRP A 333 -13.58 -10.24 17.33
N GLN A 334 -13.36 -9.33 18.25
CA GLN A 334 -13.46 -7.89 18.02
C GLN A 334 -12.12 -7.33 17.53
N GLY A 335 -11.35 -8.16 16.80
CA GLY A 335 -10.15 -7.71 16.13
C GLY A 335 -10.53 -6.48 15.35
N ARG A 336 -10.16 -5.36 15.91
CA ARG A 336 -10.59 -4.10 15.59
C ARG A 336 -11.12 -3.89 14.22
N PHE A 337 -12.39 -3.65 14.15
CA PHE A 337 -12.71 -2.78 13.05
C PHE A 337 -14.17 -2.33 13.14
N GLY A 338 -14.46 -1.27 13.51
CA GLY A 338 -15.62 -0.47 13.29
C GLY A 338 -15.28 0.69 12.37
N LEU A 339 -14.23 0.53 11.52
CA LEU A 339 -13.88 1.55 10.55
C LEU A 339 -14.94 1.65 9.45
N ASN A 340 -15.58 0.50 9.12
CA ASN A 340 -16.61 0.42 8.08
C ASN A 340 -16.15 0.96 6.72
N ARG A 341 -14.88 0.69 6.38
CA ARG A 341 -14.24 1.06 5.11
C ARG A 341 -13.85 -0.14 4.25
N GLY A 342 -14.04 -1.36 4.75
CA GLY A 342 -13.78 -2.59 4.01
C GLY A 342 -14.70 -2.81 2.82
N LEU A 343 -14.47 -3.91 2.11
CA LEU A 343 -15.27 -4.32 0.96
C LEU A 343 -16.24 -5.47 1.30
N PHE A 344 -16.38 -5.77 2.59
CA PHE A 344 -17.36 -6.72 3.12
C PHE A 344 -18.17 -6.06 4.25
N ASN A 345 -19.46 -6.35 4.29
CA ASN A 345 -20.33 -5.84 5.32
C ASN A 345 -20.17 -6.65 6.61
N SER A 346 -19.68 -6.03 7.68
CA SER A 346 -19.44 -6.69 8.96
C SER A 346 -20.72 -7.24 9.62
N ALA A 347 -21.91 -6.78 9.23
CA ALA A 347 -23.16 -7.30 9.77
C ALA A 347 -23.55 -8.68 9.23
N ASN A 348 -23.11 -9.05 8.02
CA ASN A 348 -23.51 -10.30 7.37
C ASN A 348 -22.40 -11.00 6.55
N GLY A 349 -21.22 -10.43 6.47
CA GLY A 349 -20.07 -10.97 5.74
C GLY A 349 -20.14 -10.81 4.22
N GLN A 350 -21.18 -10.17 3.66
CA GLN A 350 -21.37 -10.08 2.22
C GLN A 350 -20.45 -9.06 1.56
N ALA A 351 -19.93 -9.42 0.41
CA ALA A 351 -19.18 -8.51 -0.47
C ALA A 351 -20.04 -7.31 -0.87
N LEU A 352 -19.47 -6.12 -0.72
CA LEU A 352 -20.11 -4.85 -1.04
C LEU A 352 -19.98 -4.52 -2.53
N PRO A 353 -20.93 -3.76 -3.10
CA PRO A 353 -20.91 -3.39 -4.53
C PRO A 353 -19.62 -2.68 -4.97
N ALA A 354 -18.92 -1.97 -4.07
CA ALA A 354 -17.67 -1.31 -4.33
C ALA A 354 -16.56 -2.28 -4.81
N LEU A 355 -16.55 -3.53 -4.32
CA LEU A 355 -15.61 -4.56 -4.78
C LEU A 355 -15.70 -4.76 -6.30
N TYR A 356 -16.92 -4.80 -6.82
CA TYR A 356 -17.19 -5.02 -8.25
C TYR A 356 -16.93 -3.77 -9.10
N GLU A 357 -17.00 -2.57 -8.51
CA GLU A 357 -16.59 -1.33 -9.17
C GLU A 357 -15.06 -1.26 -9.32
N MET A 358 -14.30 -1.74 -8.32
CA MET A 358 -12.83 -1.87 -8.40
C MET A 358 -12.39 -2.67 -9.64
N ALA A 359 -13.12 -3.73 -9.96
CA ALA A 359 -12.86 -4.61 -11.09
C ALA A 359 -12.87 -3.92 -12.47
N LYS A 360 -13.35 -2.68 -12.57
CA LYS A 360 -13.39 -1.88 -13.81
C LYS A 360 -12.11 -1.04 -14.03
N PHE A 361 -11.14 -1.13 -13.11
CA PHE A 361 -9.86 -0.43 -13.25
C PHE A 361 -9.02 -1.04 -14.38
N LYS A 362 -8.71 -0.24 -15.41
CA LYS A 362 -7.82 -0.57 -16.53
C LYS A 362 -8.13 -1.92 -17.23
N ARG A 363 -9.39 -2.25 -17.40
CA ARG A 363 -9.83 -3.39 -18.22
C ARG A 363 -9.95 -3.02 -19.68
#